data_35c14d4fb9a1c64ebd67922c7a0d6c37
#
_entry.id   35c14d4fb9a1c64ebd67922c7a0d6c37
#
_cell.length_a   1.000
_cell.length_b   1.000
_cell.length_c   1.000
_cell.angle_alpha   90.00
_cell.angle_beta   90.00
_cell.angle_gamma   90.00
#
_symmetry.space_group_name_H-M   'P 1'
#
loop_
_entity.id
_entity.type
_entity.pdbx_description
1 polymer ?
#
loop_
_entity_poly.entity_id
_entity_poly.type
_entity_poly.pdbx_seq_one_letter_code
_entity_poly.pdbx_strand_id
1 'polypeptide(L)'
;MIESQSDKSQVDKSLSIGRLATLACVLEVTAAKPGNVHRGADFEDVTFSDFLVSAVAIGEVFDRSELSIGQSVLQAVEHTEAFVGTNTNLGIVLLLAPLVDAARKARANGLSRLTSELVADALQAMPSSDGRTIFNAIALAKPGGLGDAARYDVHEHHGNVDLMAAMELAADRDSIARQYTSAMADVFGLGQRLLSQGKSLFKDLNSAIVYTHVAWMAAQPDSLIQRKLGLPVAQEAQAMAQQAISAVWESEAYLEIEKKQQSCLDVATTELFWRRVADLDFWLRSDGHQRNPGTTADLIAASLFVSLYNGTLTIPFNGLSSVVG
;
A
#
# COMPACT_ATOMS: atom_id res chain seq x y z
N MET A 1 20.48 39.28 -38.91
CA MET A 1 20.08 39.02 -37.52
C MET A 1 19.23 37.76 -37.55
N ILE A 2 19.81 36.65 -37.18
CA ILE A 2 19.11 35.35 -37.06
C ILE A 2 19.05 35.09 -35.56
N GLU A 3 17.90 35.31 -34.98
CA GLU A 3 17.60 34.89 -33.59
C GLU A 3 17.52 33.39 -33.56
N SER A 4 18.49 32.75 -32.92
CA SER A 4 18.46 31.35 -32.56
C SER A 4 17.41 31.16 -31.45
N GLN A 5 16.23 30.66 -31.81
CA GLN A 5 15.31 30.08 -30.82
C GLN A 5 16.02 28.89 -30.17
N SER A 6 16.40 29.05 -28.90
CA SER A 6 16.85 27.95 -28.07
C SER A 6 15.67 26.99 -27.86
N ASP A 7 15.78 25.86 -28.49
CA ASP A 7 14.93 24.69 -28.25
C ASP A 7 15.14 24.27 -26.77
N LYS A 8 14.25 24.76 -25.90
CA LYS A 8 14.17 24.25 -24.53
C LYS A 8 13.55 22.87 -24.65
N SER A 9 14.41 21.84 -24.72
CA SER A 9 14.00 20.45 -24.60
C SER A 9 13.04 20.32 -23.43
N GLN A 10 11.75 20.08 -23.73
CA GLN A 10 10.76 19.76 -22.71
C GLN A 10 11.24 18.49 -22.00
N VAL A 11 11.62 18.62 -20.72
CA VAL A 11 11.90 17.47 -19.88
C VAL A 11 10.65 16.61 -19.84
N ASP A 12 10.76 15.37 -20.30
CA ASP A 12 9.67 14.42 -20.18
C ASP A 12 9.31 14.27 -18.70
N LYS A 13 8.12 14.74 -18.32
CA LYS A 13 7.62 14.71 -16.95
C LYS A 13 6.96 13.38 -16.58
N SER A 14 6.92 12.43 -17.51
CA SER A 14 6.38 11.10 -17.21
C SER A 14 7.35 10.34 -16.31
N LEU A 15 6.88 9.91 -15.13
CA LEU A 15 7.66 9.04 -14.27
C LEU A 15 7.66 7.62 -14.83
N SER A 16 8.80 6.90 -14.66
CA SER A 16 8.85 5.46 -14.90
C SER A 16 7.94 4.72 -13.92
N ILE A 17 7.60 3.47 -14.22
CA ILE A 17 6.72 2.67 -13.37
C ILE A 17 7.36 2.42 -12.01
N GLY A 18 8.67 2.13 -11.97
CA GLY A 18 9.41 1.97 -10.73
C GLY A 18 9.44 3.25 -9.89
N ARG A 19 9.57 4.43 -10.54
CA ARG A 19 9.48 5.72 -9.83
C ARG A 19 8.10 5.97 -9.25
N LEU A 20 7.02 5.55 -9.93
CA LEU A 20 5.67 5.62 -9.38
C LEU A 20 5.51 4.70 -8.16
N ALA A 21 6.10 3.49 -8.21
CA ALA A 21 6.12 2.56 -7.09
C ALA A 21 6.91 3.13 -5.90
N THR A 22 8.11 3.65 -6.13
CA THR A 22 8.91 4.36 -5.10
C THR A 22 8.10 5.47 -4.45
N LEU A 23 7.46 6.31 -5.27
CA LEU A 23 6.70 7.45 -4.77
C LEU A 23 5.48 7.02 -3.94
N ALA A 24 4.79 5.95 -4.34
CA ALA A 24 3.68 5.39 -3.57
C ALA A 24 4.13 4.94 -2.17
N CYS A 25 5.27 4.23 -2.08
CA CYS A 25 5.85 3.80 -0.81
C CYS A 25 6.32 4.99 0.05
N VAL A 26 6.96 5.98 -0.56
CA VAL A 26 7.41 7.20 0.15
C VAL A 26 6.22 7.97 0.71
N LEU A 27 5.14 8.13 -0.04
CA LEU A 27 3.92 8.81 0.43
C LEU A 27 3.27 8.02 1.57
N GLU A 28 3.20 6.69 1.42
CA GLU A 28 2.65 5.81 2.43
C GLU A 28 3.38 5.95 3.76
N VAL A 29 4.72 5.79 3.77
CA VAL A 29 5.50 5.82 5.02
C VAL A 29 5.65 7.23 5.60
N THR A 30 5.50 8.29 4.80
CA THR A 30 5.57 9.68 5.27
C THR A 30 4.35 10.07 6.10
N ALA A 31 3.18 9.53 5.79
CA ALA A 31 1.94 9.83 6.49
C ALA A 31 1.94 9.23 7.91
N ALA A 32 1.55 10.03 8.91
CA ALA A 32 1.54 9.64 10.32
C ALA A 32 0.38 8.68 10.65
N LYS A 33 0.41 7.49 10.02
CA LYS A 33 -0.61 6.45 10.19
C LYS A 33 -0.50 5.82 11.58
N PRO A 34 -1.62 5.69 12.32
CA PRO A 34 -1.59 5.11 13.66
C PRO A 34 -1.04 3.69 13.64
N GLY A 35 -0.16 3.38 14.59
CA GLY A 35 0.45 2.06 14.77
C GLY A 35 1.53 1.65 13.78
N ASN A 36 1.86 2.49 12.79
CA ASN A 36 2.88 2.21 11.77
C ASN A 36 4.13 3.09 11.95
N VAL A 37 5.24 2.67 11.30
CA VAL A 37 6.40 3.53 11.14
C VAL A 37 6.04 4.71 10.24
N HIS A 38 6.46 5.89 10.64
CA HIS A 38 6.39 7.12 9.85
C HIS A 38 7.47 8.10 10.31
N ARG A 39 7.64 9.20 9.58
CA ARG A 39 8.73 10.16 9.83
C ARG A 39 8.81 10.73 11.26
N GLY A 40 7.80 10.57 12.08
CA GLY A 40 7.74 11.03 13.48
C GLY A 40 7.79 9.91 14.51
N ALA A 41 7.78 8.65 14.09
CA ALA A 41 7.78 7.50 15.00
C ALA A 41 8.34 6.24 14.32
N ASP A 42 9.49 5.81 14.80
CA ASP A 42 10.15 4.55 14.44
C ASP A 42 9.65 3.40 15.33
N PHE A 43 10.04 2.17 14.97
CA PHE A 43 10.05 1.03 15.86
C PHE A 43 11.49 0.81 16.40
N GLU A 44 11.65 -0.08 17.36
CA GLU A 44 12.98 -0.37 17.94
C GLU A 44 13.92 -1.05 16.94
N ASP A 45 13.37 -1.85 16.03
CA ASP A 45 14.07 -2.71 15.07
C ASP A 45 14.00 -2.23 13.62
N VAL A 46 13.17 -1.23 13.32
CA VAL A 46 13.02 -0.70 11.96
C VAL A 46 12.62 0.78 11.98
N THR A 47 13.30 1.57 11.17
CA THR A 47 13.18 3.03 11.13
C THR A 47 12.47 3.53 9.87
N PHE A 48 12.03 4.77 9.90
CA PHE A 48 11.52 5.48 8.71
C PHE A 48 12.53 5.47 7.55
N SER A 49 13.83 5.61 7.86
CA SER A 49 14.88 5.59 6.84
C SER A 49 14.97 4.23 6.13
N ASP A 50 14.75 3.12 6.84
CA ASP A 50 14.78 1.78 6.26
C ASP A 50 13.66 1.60 5.22
N PHE A 51 12.47 2.15 5.48
CA PHE A 51 11.37 2.17 4.51
C PHE A 51 11.69 3.03 3.28
N LEU A 52 12.37 4.17 3.45
CA LEU A 52 12.80 5.00 2.31
C LEU A 52 13.82 4.27 1.44
N VAL A 53 14.82 3.62 2.06
CA VAL A 53 15.83 2.83 1.34
C VAL A 53 15.15 1.68 0.60
N SER A 54 14.23 0.97 1.26
CA SER A 54 13.44 -0.11 0.64
C SER A 54 12.62 0.38 -0.55
N ALA A 55 11.98 1.54 -0.43
CA ALA A 55 11.20 2.14 -1.52
C ALA A 55 12.06 2.44 -2.76
N VAL A 56 13.30 2.92 -2.57
CA VAL A 56 14.25 3.16 -3.65
C VAL A 56 14.71 1.84 -4.27
N ALA A 57 15.06 0.85 -3.43
CA ALA A 57 15.57 -0.45 -3.86
C ALA A 57 14.56 -1.19 -4.75
N ILE A 58 13.27 -1.24 -4.36
CA ILE A 58 12.26 -1.92 -5.17
C ILE A 58 11.90 -1.13 -6.44
N GLY A 59 12.01 0.19 -6.44
CA GLY A 59 11.73 1.00 -7.63
C GLY A 59 12.66 0.68 -8.79
N GLU A 60 13.93 0.41 -8.53
CA GLU A 60 14.89 -0.03 -9.55
C GLU A 60 14.49 -1.38 -10.16
N VAL A 61 14.06 -2.34 -9.34
CA VAL A 61 13.59 -3.64 -9.79
C VAL A 61 12.33 -3.50 -10.64
N PHE A 62 11.40 -2.66 -10.22
CA PHE A 62 10.15 -2.43 -10.93
C PHE A 62 10.30 -1.63 -12.24
N ASP A 63 11.45 -1.08 -12.55
CA ASP A 63 11.76 -0.51 -13.86
C ASP A 63 12.32 -1.56 -14.86
N ARG A 64 12.67 -2.77 -14.41
CA ARG A 64 13.16 -3.85 -15.26
C ARG A 64 11.99 -4.55 -15.95
N SER A 65 11.78 -4.25 -17.23
CA SER A 65 10.61 -4.73 -18.00
C SER A 65 10.67 -6.22 -18.37
N GLU A 66 11.84 -6.83 -18.32
CA GLU A 66 12.09 -8.24 -18.66
C GLU A 66 11.70 -9.23 -17.54
N LEU A 67 11.49 -8.73 -16.32
CA LEU A 67 11.18 -9.58 -15.18
C LEU A 67 9.70 -10.00 -15.17
N SER A 68 9.44 -11.26 -14.90
CA SER A 68 8.10 -11.76 -14.57
C SER A 68 7.65 -11.25 -13.18
N ILE A 69 6.37 -11.48 -12.85
CA ILE A 69 5.83 -11.13 -11.53
C ILE A 69 6.66 -11.77 -10.41
N GLY A 70 6.91 -13.09 -10.49
CA GLY A 70 7.68 -13.83 -9.49
C GLY A 70 9.12 -13.37 -9.39
N GLN A 71 9.78 -13.12 -10.51
CA GLN A 71 11.15 -12.58 -10.53
C GLN A 71 11.22 -11.17 -9.94
N SER A 72 10.23 -10.32 -10.23
CA SER A 72 10.14 -8.98 -9.65
C SER A 72 9.99 -9.04 -8.12
N VAL A 73 9.14 -9.96 -7.61
CA VAL A 73 8.98 -10.16 -6.16
C VAL A 73 10.29 -10.62 -5.52
N LEU A 74 10.94 -11.65 -6.07
CA LEU A 74 12.16 -12.20 -5.49
C LEU A 74 13.29 -11.15 -5.48
N GLN A 75 13.56 -10.50 -6.61
CA GLN A 75 14.61 -9.49 -6.68
C GLN A 75 14.33 -8.27 -5.79
N ALA A 76 13.08 -7.84 -5.67
CA ALA A 76 12.70 -6.75 -4.78
C ALA A 76 12.97 -7.11 -3.30
N VAL A 77 12.66 -8.33 -2.88
CA VAL A 77 12.97 -8.83 -1.54
C VAL A 77 14.48 -8.96 -1.32
N GLU A 78 15.23 -9.53 -2.29
CA GLU A 78 16.69 -9.62 -2.23
C GLU A 78 17.36 -8.25 -2.10
N HIS A 79 16.90 -7.25 -2.88
CA HIS A 79 17.42 -5.88 -2.80
C HIS A 79 17.11 -5.23 -1.44
N THR A 80 15.88 -5.42 -0.92
CA THR A 80 15.52 -4.92 0.41
C THR A 80 16.40 -5.56 1.49
N GLU A 81 16.57 -6.88 1.46
CA GLU A 81 17.44 -7.58 2.43
C GLU A 81 18.90 -7.10 2.34
N ALA A 82 19.41 -6.91 1.12
CA ALA A 82 20.80 -6.47 0.91
C ALA A 82 21.07 -5.03 1.43
N PHE A 83 20.09 -4.13 1.34
CA PHE A 83 20.28 -2.73 1.73
C PHE A 83 19.81 -2.40 3.15
N VAL A 84 18.84 -3.14 3.67
CA VAL A 84 18.21 -2.87 4.99
C VAL A 84 18.49 -3.98 6.00
N GLY A 85 18.63 -5.23 5.55
CA GLY A 85 18.90 -6.38 6.41
C GLY A 85 17.68 -6.87 7.20
N THR A 86 16.48 -6.35 6.90
CA THR A 86 15.22 -6.80 7.51
C THR A 86 14.05 -6.62 6.55
N ASN A 87 12.96 -7.35 6.81
CA ASN A 87 11.75 -7.24 6.00
C ASN A 87 10.94 -6.01 6.37
N THR A 88 10.92 -5.01 5.49
CA THR A 88 10.13 -3.79 5.63
C THR A 88 8.93 -3.73 4.71
N ASN A 89 8.88 -4.53 3.62
CA ASN A 89 7.96 -4.25 2.51
C ASN A 89 7.48 -5.48 1.73
N LEU A 90 7.58 -6.71 2.26
CA LEU A 90 7.13 -7.91 1.54
C LEU A 90 5.68 -7.78 1.04
N GLY A 91 4.76 -7.31 1.89
CA GLY A 91 3.37 -7.15 1.51
C GLY A 91 3.19 -6.13 0.39
N ILE A 92 3.90 -5.00 0.47
CA ILE A 92 3.93 -3.98 -0.60
C ILE A 92 4.44 -4.60 -1.91
N VAL A 93 5.55 -5.34 -1.87
CA VAL A 93 6.15 -5.98 -3.05
C VAL A 93 5.20 -6.99 -3.68
N LEU A 94 4.55 -7.83 -2.87
CA LEU A 94 3.55 -8.78 -3.33
C LEU A 94 2.37 -8.10 -4.03
N LEU A 95 1.89 -6.97 -3.51
CA LEU A 95 0.79 -6.22 -4.12
C LEU A 95 1.24 -5.45 -5.37
N LEU A 96 2.42 -4.82 -5.32
CA LEU A 96 2.90 -3.97 -6.42
C LEU A 96 3.34 -4.79 -7.64
N ALA A 97 3.94 -5.97 -7.48
CA ALA A 97 4.47 -6.74 -8.61
C ALA A 97 3.42 -7.04 -9.71
N PRO A 98 2.22 -7.57 -9.42
CA PRO A 98 1.19 -7.75 -10.43
C PRO A 98 0.62 -6.43 -10.97
N LEU A 99 0.51 -5.38 -10.13
CA LEU A 99 0.09 -4.05 -10.57
C LEU A 99 1.10 -3.42 -11.53
N VAL A 100 2.39 -3.57 -11.27
CA VAL A 100 3.49 -3.09 -12.11
C VAL A 100 3.52 -3.84 -13.44
N ASP A 101 3.37 -5.16 -13.45
CA ASP A 101 3.33 -5.96 -14.67
C ASP A 101 2.15 -5.55 -15.56
N ALA A 102 0.96 -5.41 -14.97
CA ALA A 102 -0.23 -4.93 -15.67
C ALA A 102 -0.03 -3.48 -16.19
N ALA A 103 0.59 -2.60 -15.40
CA ALA A 103 0.89 -1.22 -15.80
C ALA A 103 1.89 -1.14 -16.95
N ARG A 104 2.92 -2.00 -16.97
CA ARG A 104 3.87 -2.11 -18.11
C ARG A 104 3.16 -2.51 -19.39
N LYS A 105 2.32 -3.55 -19.32
CA LYS A 105 1.51 -4.05 -20.45
C LYS A 105 0.52 -2.98 -20.93
N ALA A 106 -0.16 -2.31 -20.01
CA ALA A 106 -1.07 -1.21 -20.34
C ALA A 106 -0.34 -0.08 -21.09
N ARG A 107 0.80 0.38 -20.58
CA ARG A 107 1.61 1.44 -21.21
C ARG A 107 2.11 1.03 -22.59
N ALA A 108 2.60 -0.21 -22.74
CA ALA A 108 3.06 -0.75 -24.04
C ALA A 108 1.94 -0.79 -25.09
N ASN A 109 0.69 -0.99 -24.66
CA ASN A 109 -0.51 -0.99 -25.49
C ASN A 109 -1.17 0.40 -25.65
N GLY A 110 -0.53 1.48 -25.16
CA GLY A 110 -1.06 2.84 -25.25
C GLY A 110 -2.27 3.11 -24.33
N LEU A 111 -2.51 2.26 -23.34
CA LEU A 111 -3.59 2.44 -22.38
C LEU A 111 -3.13 3.40 -21.26
N SER A 112 -3.95 4.40 -20.95
CA SER A 112 -3.65 5.41 -19.94
C SER A 112 -4.17 5.06 -18.54
N ARG A 113 -4.92 3.96 -18.39
CA ARG A 113 -5.52 3.55 -17.12
C ARG A 113 -5.20 2.10 -16.79
N LEU A 114 -4.84 1.87 -15.54
CA LEU A 114 -4.72 0.56 -14.94
C LEU A 114 -6.06 0.18 -14.32
N THR A 115 -6.51 -1.05 -14.59
CA THR A 115 -7.78 -1.59 -14.10
C THR A 115 -7.60 -2.97 -13.49
N SER A 116 -8.59 -3.45 -12.75
CA SER A 116 -8.60 -4.78 -12.14
C SER A 116 -8.56 -5.89 -13.20
N GLU A 117 -9.19 -5.70 -14.35
CA GLU A 117 -9.18 -6.65 -15.46
C GLU A 117 -7.76 -6.84 -16.03
N LEU A 118 -7.01 -5.74 -16.20
CA LEU A 118 -5.61 -5.83 -16.66
C LEU A 118 -4.72 -6.58 -15.65
N VAL A 119 -5.02 -6.46 -14.35
CA VAL A 119 -4.32 -7.24 -13.32
C VAL A 119 -4.75 -8.70 -13.36
N ALA A 120 -6.03 -9.00 -13.59
CA ALA A 120 -6.50 -10.36 -13.78
C ALA A 120 -5.78 -11.04 -14.95
N ASP A 121 -5.68 -10.35 -16.09
CA ASP A 121 -4.94 -10.83 -17.27
C ASP A 121 -3.45 -11.06 -16.96
N ALA A 122 -2.83 -10.17 -16.18
CA ALA A 122 -1.43 -10.29 -15.76
C ALA A 122 -1.22 -11.52 -14.87
N LEU A 123 -2.09 -11.74 -13.88
CA LEU A 123 -2.04 -12.90 -12.98
C LEU A 123 -2.31 -14.21 -13.74
N GLN A 124 -3.26 -14.23 -14.66
CA GLN A 124 -3.57 -15.40 -15.49
C GLN A 124 -2.41 -15.76 -16.43
N ALA A 125 -1.71 -14.76 -16.96
CA ALA A 125 -0.56 -14.95 -17.85
C ALA A 125 0.75 -15.24 -17.11
N MET A 126 0.72 -15.31 -15.78
CA MET A 126 1.91 -15.54 -14.96
C MET A 126 2.51 -16.93 -15.25
N PRO A 127 3.84 -17.03 -15.49
CA PRO A 127 4.50 -18.31 -15.68
C PRO A 127 4.29 -19.24 -14.48
N SER A 128 4.13 -20.55 -14.73
CA SER A 128 3.97 -21.55 -13.66
C SER A 128 5.16 -21.62 -12.69
N SER A 129 6.35 -21.19 -13.13
CA SER A 129 7.55 -21.08 -12.29
C SER A 129 7.46 -19.96 -11.24
N ASP A 130 6.65 -18.92 -11.49
CA ASP A 130 6.57 -17.75 -10.63
C ASP A 130 6.01 -18.07 -9.25
N GLY A 131 5.12 -19.05 -9.13
CA GLY A 131 4.60 -19.50 -7.86
C GLY A 131 5.71 -19.91 -6.90
N ARG A 132 6.63 -20.78 -7.36
CA ARG A 132 7.79 -21.17 -6.54
C ARG A 132 8.71 -19.98 -6.23
N THR A 133 8.93 -19.11 -7.20
CA THR A 133 9.79 -17.93 -7.03
C THR A 133 9.23 -16.99 -5.96
N ILE A 134 7.90 -16.76 -5.94
CA ILE A 134 7.22 -15.98 -4.91
C ILE A 134 7.33 -16.64 -3.53
N PHE A 135 7.14 -17.96 -3.43
CA PHE A 135 7.33 -18.67 -2.14
C PHE A 135 8.76 -18.57 -1.63
N ASN A 136 9.76 -18.65 -2.51
CA ASN A 136 11.16 -18.44 -2.14
C ASN A 136 11.37 -17.00 -1.58
N ALA A 137 10.77 -16.00 -2.20
CA ALA A 137 10.83 -14.63 -1.73
C ALA A 137 10.16 -14.47 -0.34
N ILE A 138 8.99 -15.09 -0.12
CA ILE A 138 8.31 -15.09 1.18
C ILE A 138 9.18 -15.76 2.25
N ALA A 139 9.80 -16.89 1.92
CA ALA A 139 10.70 -17.59 2.84
C ALA A 139 11.95 -16.76 3.19
N LEU A 140 12.52 -16.05 2.20
CA LEU A 140 13.66 -15.14 2.39
C LEU A 140 13.30 -13.97 3.32
N ALA A 141 12.16 -13.35 3.10
CA ALA A 141 11.70 -12.18 3.89
C ALA A 141 11.35 -12.51 5.34
N LYS A 142 11.15 -13.79 5.70
CA LYS A 142 10.81 -14.26 7.06
C LYS A 142 9.73 -13.42 7.74
N PRO A 143 8.56 -13.21 7.13
CA PRO A 143 7.55 -12.32 7.69
C PRO A 143 7.03 -12.83 9.04
N GLY A 144 6.76 -11.90 9.97
CA GLY A 144 6.22 -12.22 11.29
C GLY A 144 4.85 -12.90 11.23
N GLY A 145 4.63 -13.87 12.12
CA GLY A 145 3.32 -14.52 12.32
C GLY A 145 2.95 -15.61 11.29
N LEU A 146 3.86 -16.05 10.43
CA LEU A 146 3.57 -17.14 9.48
C LEU A 146 3.50 -18.54 10.13
N GLY A 147 3.90 -18.73 11.40
CA GLY A 147 3.91 -20.03 12.05
C GLY A 147 4.72 -21.11 11.31
N ASP A 148 4.72 -22.34 11.85
CA ASP A 148 5.43 -23.46 11.22
C ASP A 148 4.74 -23.99 9.95
N ALA A 149 3.45 -23.72 9.74
CA ALA A 149 2.70 -24.22 8.58
C ALA A 149 3.27 -23.75 7.23
N ALA A 150 3.71 -22.50 7.13
CA ALA A 150 4.33 -21.98 5.90
C ALA A 150 5.74 -22.54 5.67
N ARG A 151 6.45 -22.98 6.71
CA ARG A 151 7.76 -23.64 6.58
C ARG A 151 7.65 -25.05 6.00
N TYR A 152 6.58 -25.77 6.31
CA TYR A 152 6.38 -27.15 5.82
C TYR A 152 5.94 -27.18 4.36
N ASP A 153 5.07 -26.30 3.93
CA ASP A 153 4.60 -26.27 2.54
C ASP A 153 5.70 -25.86 1.53
N VAL A 154 6.63 -24.98 1.92
CA VAL A 154 7.72 -24.52 1.03
C VAL A 154 8.81 -25.58 0.85
N HIS A 155 9.04 -26.45 1.84
CA HIS A 155 10.12 -27.43 1.81
C HIS A 155 9.71 -28.82 1.29
N GLU A 156 8.44 -29.19 1.31
CA GLU A 156 7.98 -30.54 0.98
C GLU A 156 7.55 -30.72 -0.48
N HIS A 157 7.30 -29.64 -1.26
CA HIS A 157 6.83 -29.79 -2.64
C HIS A 157 7.95 -29.56 -3.64
N HIS A 158 8.57 -30.66 -4.11
CA HIS A 158 9.49 -30.66 -5.27
C HIS A 158 8.76 -30.45 -6.62
N GLY A 159 7.45 -30.14 -6.62
CA GLY A 159 6.59 -29.91 -7.78
C GLY A 159 6.33 -28.44 -8.10
N ASN A 160 5.56 -28.17 -9.15
CA ASN A 160 4.99 -26.85 -9.42
C ASN A 160 4.05 -26.46 -8.27
N VAL A 161 4.36 -25.36 -7.58
CA VAL A 161 3.49 -24.82 -6.54
C VAL A 161 2.45 -23.95 -7.24
N ASP A 162 1.18 -24.33 -7.10
CA ASP A 162 0.06 -23.52 -7.57
C ASP A 162 -0.16 -22.34 -6.61
N LEU A 163 0.40 -21.19 -6.98
CA LEU A 163 0.29 -19.97 -6.19
C LEU A 163 -1.17 -19.56 -5.99
N MET A 164 -1.99 -19.65 -7.05
CA MET A 164 -3.37 -19.19 -6.99
C MET A 164 -4.20 -20.06 -6.04
N ALA A 165 -4.01 -21.39 -6.08
CA ALA A 165 -4.65 -22.29 -5.12
C ALA A 165 -4.22 -22.00 -3.66
N ALA A 166 -2.94 -21.68 -3.43
CA ALA A 166 -2.46 -21.29 -2.10
C ALA A 166 -3.06 -19.95 -1.65
N MET A 167 -3.16 -18.96 -2.53
CA MET A 167 -3.80 -17.69 -2.24
C MET A 167 -5.30 -17.85 -1.95
N GLU A 168 -6.01 -18.73 -2.66
CA GLU A 168 -7.42 -19.05 -2.38
C GLU A 168 -7.60 -19.63 -0.97
N LEU A 169 -6.75 -20.57 -0.56
CA LEU A 169 -6.78 -21.15 0.79
C LEU A 169 -6.49 -20.13 1.90
N ALA A 170 -5.76 -19.06 1.60
CA ALA A 170 -5.40 -18.02 2.56
C ALA A 170 -6.34 -16.79 2.53
N ALA A 171 -7.14 -16.61 1.48
CA ALA A 171 -7.88 -15.37 1.20
C ALA A 171 -8.82 -14.91 2.33
N ASP A 172 -9.40 -15.85 3.09
CA ASP A 172 -10.31 -15.52 4.20
C ASP A 172 -9.60 -14.89 5.41
N ARG A 173 -8.28 -15.15 5.57
CA ARG A 173 -7.48 -14.73 6.73
C ARG A 173 -6.34 -13.78 6.38
N ASP A 174 -6.02 -13.61 5.11
CA ASP A 174 -4.92 -12.78 4.63
C ASP A 174 -5.40 -11.87 3.50
N SER A 175 -5.41 -10.57 3.76
CA SER A 175 -5.89 -9.59 2.80
C SER A 175 -5.01 -9.47 1.55
N ILE A 176 -3.71 -9.80 1.62
CA ILE A 176 -2.84 -9.82 0.44
C ILE A 176 -3.23 -10.99 -0.46
N ALA A 177 -3.42 -12.18 0.12
CA ALA A 177 -3.88 -13.36 -0.61
C ALA A 177 -5.26 -13.08 -1.27
N ARG A 178 -6.17 -12.43 -0.56
CA ARG A 178 -7.48 -12.02 -1.12
C ARG A 178 -7.31 -11.09 -2.32
N GLN A 179 -6.31 -10.18 -2.34
CA GLN A 179 -6.08 -9.32 -3.51
C GLN A 179 -5.66 -10.14 -4.75
N TYR A 180 -4.88 -11.19 -4.60
CA TYR A 180 -4.55 -12.09 -5.72
C TYR A 180 -5.80 -12.75 -6.30
N THR A 181 -6.67 -13.30 -5.45
CA THR A 181 -7.87 -14.03 -5.89
C THR A 181 -8.98 -13.15 -6.45
N SER A 182 -8.94 -11.85 -6.12
CA SER A 182 -9.92 -10.85 -6.55
C SER A 182 -9.37 -9.84 -7.57
N ALA A 183 -8.19 -10.08 -8.15
CA ALA A 183 -7.52 -9.15 -9.04
C ALA A 183 -7.42 -7.72 -8.48
N MET A 184 -7.01 -7.60 -7.21
CA MET A 184 -6.84 -6.34 -6.48
C MET A 184 -8.15 -5.53 -6.28
N ALA A 185 -9.29 -6.23 -6.12
CA ALA A 185 -10.60 -5.57 -6.03
C ALA A 185 -10.68 -4.53 -4.92
N ASP A 186 -10.10 -4.78 -3.73
CA ASP A 186 -10.12 -3.80 -2.64
C ASP A 186 -9.24 -2.58 -2.97
N VAL A 187 -8.10 -2.78 -3.64
CA VAL A 187 -7.21 -1.69 -4.07
C VAL A 187 -7.92 -0.76 -5.07
N PHE A 188 -8.59 -1.33 -6.07
CA PHE A 188 -9.33 -0.55 -7.09
C PHE A 188 -10.68 -0.02 -6.59
N GLY A 189 -11.32 -0.70 -5.66
CA GLY A 189 -12.63 -0.33 -5.10
C GLY A 189 -12.52 0.51 -3.84
N LEU A 190 -12.33 -0.15 -2.70
CA LEU A 190 -12.28 0.48 -1.38
C LEU A 190 -11.16 1.51 -1.28
N GLY A 191 -9.93 1.15 -1.69
CA GLY A 191 -8.76 2.02 -1.61
C GLY A 191 -8.94 3.31 -2.39
N GLN A 192 -9.36 3.23 -3.67
CA GLN A 192 -9.58 4.42 -4.50
C GLN A 192 -10.69 5.30 -3.95
N ARG A 193 -11.78 4.70 -3.44
CA ARG A 193 -12.88 5.45 -2.82
C ARG A 193 -12.41 6.19 -1.58
N LEU A 194 -11.73 5.53 -0.64
CA LEU A 194 -11.27 6.14 0.60
C LEU A 194 -10.23 7.24 0.36
N LEU A 195 -9.28 7.05 -0.58
CA LEU A 195 -8.33 8.10 -0.98
C LEU A 195 -9.05 9.32 -1.59
N SER A 196 -10.07 9.10 -2.41
CA SER A 196 -10.87 10.17 -3.00
C SER A 196 -11.63 10.96 -1.92
N GLN A 197 -12.26 10.26 -0.97
CA GLN A 197 -12.94 10.87 0.17
C GLN A 197 -11.96 11.67 1.04
N GLY A 198 -10.82 11.08 1.41
CA GLY A 198 -9.79 11.75 2.19
C GLY A 198 -9.29 13.03 1.54
N LYS A 199 -9.04 13.01 0.23
CA LYS A 199 -8.64 14.19 -0.55
C LYS A 199 -9.71 15.29 -0.59
N SER A 200 -10.97 14.91 -0.50
CA SER A 200 -12.09 15.88 -0.47
C SER A 200 -12.31 16.46 0.92
N LEU A 201 -12.09 15.66 1.97
CA LEU A 201 -12.30 16.05 3.37
C LEU A 201 -11.13 16.85 3.96
N PHE A 202 -9.90 16.54 3.56
CA PHE A 202 -8.69 17.13 4.11
C PHE A 202 -7.94 17.96 3.06
N LYS A 203 -7.32 19.05 3.50
CA LYS A 203 -6.62 19.99 2.61
C LYS A 203 -5.26 19.48 2.16
N ASP A 204 -4.67 18.53 2.87
CA ASP A 204 -3.34 18.00 2.59
C ASP A 204 -3.36 16.48 2.39
N LEU A 205 -2.41 15.99 1.59
CA LEU A 205 -2.34 14.58 1.21
C LEU A 205 -2.01 13.66 2.39
N ASN A 206 -1.17 14.10 3.34
CA ASN A 206 -0.81 13.26 4.49
C ASN A 206 -2.04 12.97 5.35
N SER A 207 -2.85 13.99 5.64
CA SER A 207 -4.12 13.83 6.36
C SER A 207 -5.10 12.94 5.59
N ALA A 208 -5.17 13.07 4.26
CA ALA A 208 -5.98 12.20 3.41
C ALA A 208 -5.53 10.73 3.49
N ILE A 209 -4.22 10.46 3.53
CA ILE A 209 -3.67 9.11 3.68
C ILE A 209 -3.97 8.55 5.08
N VAL A 210 -3.81 9.35 6.14
CA VAL A 210 -4.17 8.94 7.51
C VAL A 210 -5.65 8.61 7.62
N TYR A 211 -6.52 9.47 7.07
CA TYR A 211 -7.96 9.18 6.97
C TYR A 211 -8.21 7.84 6.27
N THR A 212 -7.57 7.62 5.12
CA THR A 212 -7.70 6.39 4.35
C THR A 212 -7.31 5.17 5.17
N HIS A 213 -6.23 5.27 5.95
CA HIS A 213 -5.74 4.20 6.81
C HIS A 213 -6.76 3.86 7.91
N VAL A 214 -7.22 4.86 8.65
CA VAL A 214 -8.21 4.67 9.73
C VAL A 214 -9.53 4.16 9.19
N ALA A 215 -10.01 4.70 8.08
CA ALA A 215 -11.24 4.27 7.43
C ALA A 215 -11.15 2.83 6.89
N TRP A 216 -9.98 2.42 6.40
CA TRP A 216 -9.75 1.02 5.98
C TRP A 216 -9.76 0.07 7.18
N MET A 217 -9.04 0.40 8.25
CA MET A 217 -9.08 -0.37 9.50
C MET A 217 -10.50 -0.47 10.08
N ALA A 218 -11.29 0.60 9.96
CA ALA A 218 -12.69 0.60 10.39
C ALA A 218 -13.58 -0.32 9.53
N ALA A 219 -13.27 -0.45 8.24
CA ALA A 219 -14.03 -1.28 7.30
C ALA A 219 -13.76 -2.78 7.50
N GLN A 220 -12.53 -3.17 7.81
CA GLN A 220 -12.15 -4.58 7.98
C GLN A 220 -10.97 -4.75 8.96
N PRO A 221 -10.91 -5.88 9.72
CA PRO A 221 -9.79 -6.17 10.59
C PRO A 221 -8.48 -6.28 9.80
N ASP A 222 -7.36 -5.73 10.35
CA ASP A 222 -6.04 -5.88 9.73
C ASP A 222 -5.55 -7.33 9.83
N SER A 223 -5.17 -7.92 8.69
CA SER A 223 -4.78 -9.33 8.64
C SER A 223 -3.39 -9.61 9.23
N LEU A 224 -2.51 -8.60 9.36
CA LEU A 224 -1.24 -8.77 10.08
C LEU A 224 -1.47 -8.85 11.59
N ILE A 225 -2.33 -7.99 12.14
CA ILE A 225 -2.73 -8.07 13.56
C ILE A 225 -3.42 -9.41 13.81
N GLN A 226 -4.35 -9.81 12.94
CA GLN A 226 -5.03 -11.11 13.06
C GLN A 226 -4.05 -12.28 13.04
N ARG A 227 -3.04 -12.27 12.19
CA ARG A 227 -2.02 -13.32 12.09
C ARG A 227 -1.11 -13.39 13.31
N LYS A 228 -0.75 -12.24 13.90
CA LYS A 228 0.13 -12.16 15.06
C LYS A 228 -0.59 -12.46 16.37
N LEU A 229 -1.80 -11.92 16.56
CA LEU A 229 -2.50 -11.83 17.86
C LEU A 229 -3.90 -12.45 17.85
N GLY A 230 -4.37 -12.91 16.70
CA GLY A 230 -5.70 -13.50 16.54
C GLY A 230 -6.79 -12.48 16.15
N LEU A 231 -7.90 -13.01 15.64
CA LEU A 231 -9.04 -12.24 15.18
C LEU A 231 -9.63 -11.29 16.25
N PRO A 232 -9.77 -11.69 17.53
CA PRO A 232 -10.32 -10.79 18.56
C PRO A 232 -9.57 -9.47 18.70
N VAL A 233 -8.21 -9.51 18.68
CA VAL A 233 -7.39 -8.29 18.79
C VAL A 233 -7.50 -7.43 17.52
N ALA A 234 -7.56 -8.05 16.34
CA ALA A 234 -7.78 -7.34 15.09
C ALA A 234 -9.17 -6.67 15.06
N GLN A 235 -10.19 -7.30 15.62
CA GLN A 235 -11.54 -6.73 15.77
C GLN A 235 -11.57 -5.58 16.79
N GLU A 236 -10.81 -5.67 17.88
CA GLU A 236 -10.65 -4.56 18.83
C GLU A 236 -10.01 -3.34 18.15
N ALA A 237 -8.93 -3.54 17.37
CA ALA A 237 -8.33 -2.49 16.56
C ALA A 237 -9.34 -1.88 15.58
N GLN A 238 -10.13 -2.71 14.91
CA GLN A 238 -11.21 -2.27 14.03
C GLN A 238 -12.24 -1.41 14.77
N ALA A 239 -12.71 -1.84 15.94
CA ALA A 239 -13.69 -1.09 16.74
C ALA A 239 -13.16 0.28 17.16
N MET A 240 -11.88 0.36 17.56
CA MET A 240 -11.24 1.64 17.88
C MET A 240 -11.11 2.53 16.65
N ALA A 241 -10.77 1.98 15.49
CA ALA A 241 -10.75 2.72 14.24
C ALA A 241 -12.15 3.24 13.85
N GLN A 242 -13.20 2.44 14.06
CA GLN A 242 -14.60 2.86 13.88
C GLN A 242 -14.97 4.03 14.80
N GLN A 243 -14.53 3.99 16.06
CA GLN A 243 -14.72 5.13 16.97
C GLN A 243 -13.95 6.37 16.51
N ALA A 244 -12.72 6.21 16.01
CA ALA A 244 -11.93 7.33 15.54
C ALA A 244 -12.56 8.03 14.33
N ILE A 245 -13.15 7.26 13.41
CA ILE A 245 -13.69 7.77 12.16
C ILE A 245 -15.17 8.21 12.26
N SER A 246 -15.92 7.79 13.31
CA SER A 246 -17.37 7.99 13.40
C SER A 246 -17.78 9.45 13.28
N ALA A 247 -17.07 10.37 13.96
CA ALA A 247 -17.37 11.80 13.87
C ALA A 247 -17.21 12.37 12.45
N VAL A 248 -16.29 11.81 11.66
CA VAL A 248 -16.12 12.19 10.25
C VAL A 248 -17.29 11.68 9.42
N TRP A 249 -17.65 10.40 9.56
CA TRP A 249 -18.75 9.81 8.80
C TRP A 249 -20.14 10.37 9.13
N GLU A 250 -20.31 10.88 10.34
CA GLU A 250 -21.54 11.55 10.80
C GLU A 250 -21.55 13.06 10.45
N SER A 251 -20.45 13.61 9.97
CA SER A 251 -20.33 15.04 9.65
C SER A 251 -21.14 15.41 8.42
N GLU A 252 -21.61 16.66 8.39
CA GLU A 252 -22.27 17.25 7.22
C GLU A 252 -21.35 17.23 5.99
N ALA A 253 -20.05 17.50 6.18
CA ALA A 253 -19.05 17.45 5.12
C ALA A 253 -18.96 16.07 4.45
N TYR A 254 -19.00 14.99 5.22
CA TYR A 254 -18.99 13.62 4.67
C TYR A 254 -20.27 13.33 3.88
N LEU A 255 -21.43 13.73 4.43
CA LEU A 255 -22.73 13.55 3.75
C LEU A 255 -22.80 14.32 2.43
N GLU A 256 -22.20 15.51 2.34
CA GLU A 256 -22.09 16.30 1.11
C GLU A 256 -21.21 15.63 0.06
N ILE A 257 -20.07 15.03 0.47
CA ILE A 257 -19.17 14.29 -0.44
C ILE A 257 -19.89 13.05 -1.01
N GLU A 258 -20.65 12.33 -0.20
CA GLU A 258 -21.46 11.18 -0.67
C GLU A 258 -22.50 11.62 -1.72
N LYS A 259 -22.95 12.88 -1.67
CA LYS A 259 -23.80 13.52 -2.71
C LYS A 259 -22.98 14.08 -3.88
N LYS A 260 -21.66 13.81 -3.94
CA LYS A 260 -20.73 14.34 -4.96
C LYS A 260 -20.56 15.87 -4.91
N GLN A 261 -20.79 16.49 -3.77
CA GLN A 261 -20.52 17.91 -3.53
C GLN A 261 -19.15 18.08 -2.87
N GLN A 262 -18.45 19.15 -3.17
CA GLN A 262 -17.16 19.42 -2.57
C GLN A 262 -17.35 20.02 -1.18
N SER A 263 -16.77 19.40 -0.16
CA SER A 263 -16.86 19.88 1.23
C SER A 263 -15.60 19.53 2.00
N CYS A 264 -15.28 20.36 3.00
CA CYS A 264 -14.18 20.13 3.93
C CYS A 264 -14.72 20.00 5.35
N LEU A 265 -14.05 19.21 6.19
CA LEU A 265 -14.39 19.10 7.59
C LEU A 265 -14.28 20.45 8.31
N ASP A 266 -15.20 20.70 9.22
CA ASP A 266 -15.09 21.79 10.17
C ASP A 266 -13.98 21.54 11.20
N VAL A 267 -13.60 22.59 11.91
CA VAL A 267 -12.48 22.55 12.88
C VAL A 267 -12.77 21.55 14.01
N ALA A 268 -13.98 21.56 14.57
CA ALA A 268 -14.32 20.71 15.71
C ALA A 268 -14.30 19.23 15.35
N THR A 269 -14.85 18.86 14.19
CA THR A 269 -14.82 17.49 13.66
C THR A 269 -13.39 17.06 13.37
N THR A 270 -12.58 17.95 12.78
CA THR A 270 -11.16 17.68 12.50
C THR A 270 -10.37 17.45 13.79
N GLU A 271 -10.52 18.29 14.80
CA GLU A 271 -9.85 18.14 16.10
C GLU A 271 -10.26 16.85 16.82
N LEU A 272 -11.55 16.51 16.78
CA LEU A 272 -12.06 15.28 17.38
C LEU A 272 -11.49 14.04 16.67
N PHE A 273 -11.42 14.05 15.34
CA PHE A 273 -10.79 12.98 14.55
C PHE A 273 -9.34 12.78 14.98
N TRP A 274 -8.53 13.84 15.00
CA TRP A 274 -7.11 13.73 15.35
C TRP A 274 -6.87 13.28 16.79
N ARG A 275 -7.72 13.70 17.73
CA ARG A 275 -7.65 13.22 19.11
C ARG A 275 -7.89 11.71 19.18
N ARG A 276 -8.91 11.20 18.51
CA ARG A 276 -9.22 9.77 18.48
C ARG A 276 -8.18 8.95 17.70
N VAL A 277 -7.58 9.52 16.67
CA VAL A 277 -6.44 8.91 15.96
C VAL A 277 -5.24 8.78 16.89
N ALA A 278 -4.98 9.79 17.74
CA ALA A 278 -3.90 9.71 18.73
C ALA A 278 -4.19 8.64 19.81
N ASP A 279 -5.42 8.50 20.26
CA ASP A 279 -5.81 7.42 21.19
C ASP A 279 -5.64 6.04 20.55
N LEU A 280 -6.02 5.88 19.28
CA LEU A 280 -5.81 4.66 18.50
C LEU A 280 -4.31 4.36 18.33
N ASP A 281 -3.50 5.36 17.98
CA ASP A 281 -2.04 5.20 17.82
C ASP A 281 -1.39 4.76 19.15
N PHE A 282 -1.76 5.40 20.24
CA PHE A 282 -1.28 5.03 21.58
C PHE A 282 -1.59 3.57 21.90
N TRP A 283 -2.83 3.12 21.68
CA TRP A 283 -3.22 1.73 21.92
C TRP A 283 -2.48 0.74 21.02
N LEU A 284 -2.36 1.05 19.73
CA LEU A 284 -1.64 0.19 18.77
C LEU A 284 -0.15 0.04 19.14
N ARG A 285 0.47 1.10 19.67
CA ARG A 285 1.90 1.09 20.05
C ARG A 285 2.16 0.59 21.49
N SER A 286 1.15 0.48 22.34
CA SER A 286 1.32 0.11 23.75
C SER A 286 1.83 -1.33 23.98
N ASP A 287 1.89 -2.13 22.93
CA ASP A 287 2.40 -3.52 22.93
C ASP A 287 3.59 -3.66 21.96
N GLY A 288 4.50 -2.69 21.98
CA GLY A 288 5.56 -2.57 20.98
C GLY A 288 4.97 -2.40 19.59
N HIS A 289 5.39 -3.23 18.63
CA HIS A 289 4.83 -3.25 17.27
C HIS A 289 3.99 -4.49 16.97
N GLN A 290 3.50 -5.20 17.98
CA GLN A 290 2.69 -6.41 17.78
C GLN A 290 1.35 -6.10 17.12
N ARG A 291 0.73 -4.96 17.48
CA ARG A 291 -0.54 -4.48 16.92
C ARG A 291 -0.36 -3.57 15.69
N ASN A 292 0.79 -3.66 15.00
CA ASN A 292 1.04 -2.89 13.79
C ASN A 292 0.05 -3.28 12.68
N PRO A 293 -0.78 -2.34 12.15
CA PRO A 293 -1.69 -2.60 11.04
C PRO A 293 -0.96 -2.55 9.68
N GLY A 294 0.06 -3.44 9.53
CA GLY A 294 0.96 -3.40 8.38
C GLY A 294 0.28 -3.79 7.07
N THR A 295 -0.65 -4.75 7.07
CA THR A 295 -1.35 -5.11 5.83
C THR A 295 -2.22 -3.96 5.32
N THR A 296 -2.83 -3.18 6.21
CA THR A 296 -3.57 -1.97 5.81
C THR A 296 -2.62 -0.96 5.15
N ALA A 297 -1.41 -0.78 5.68
CA ALA A 297 -0.37 0.08 5.10
C ALA A 297 0.05 -0.41 3.70
N ASP A 298 0.28 -1.73 3.53
CA ASP A 298 0.60 -2.34 2.23
C ASP A 298 -0.48 -2.04 1.17
N LEU A 299 -1.76 -2.20 1.54
CA LEU A 299 -2.91 -1.93 0.67
C LEU A 299 -3.02 -0.46 0.30
N ILE A 300 -2.64 0.46 1.20
CA ILE A 300 -2.59 1.90 0.91
C ILE A 300 -1.47 2.21 -0.08
N ALA A 301 -0.27 1.64 0.07
CA ALA A 301 0.81 1.82 -0.88
C ALA A 301 0.38 1.37 -2.30
N ALA A 302 -0.27 0.21 -2.41
CA ALA A 302 -0.83 -0.29 -3.66
C ALA A 302 -1.90 0.66 -4.25
N SER A 303 -2.78 1.20 -3.40
CA SER A 303 -3.83 2.15 -3.83
C SER A 303 -3.25 3.49 -4.29
N LEU A 304 -2.19 3.97 -3.62
CA LEU A 304 -1.45 5.17 -4.03
C LEU A 304 -0.77 4.96 -5.38
N PHE A 305 -0.17 3.80 -5.62
CA PHE A 305 0.41 3.45 -6.92
C PHE A 305 -0.64 3.54 -8.04
N VAL A 306 -1.80 2.92 -7.85
CA VAL A 306 -2.91 2.98 -8.83
C VAL A 306 -3.37 4.43 -9.05
N SER A 307 -3.49 5.22 -7.97
CA SER A 307 -3.88 6.64 -8.06
C SER A 307 -2.87 7.49 -8.82
N LEU A 308 -1.57 7.25 -8.62
CA LEU A 308 -0.49 7.93 -9.34
C LEU A 308 -0.47 7.53 -10.82
N TYR A 309 -0.56 6.23 -11.11
CA TYR A 309 -0.58 5.73 -12.49
C TYR A 309 -1.79 6.27 -13.27
N ASN A 310 -2.98 6.24 -12.66
CA ASN A 310 -4.22 6.68 -13.29
C ASN A 310 -4.39 8.22 -13.32
N GLY A 311 -3.44 8.99 -12.76
CA GLY A 311 -3.48 10.44 -12.72
C GLY A 311 -4.58 11.02 -11.81
N THR A 312 -5.19 10.22 -10.92
CA THR A 312 -6.13 10.72 -9.90
C THR A 312 -5.39 11.39 -8.74
N LEU A 313 -4.09 11.10 -8.60
CA LEU A 313 -3.14 11.81 -7.76
C LEU A 313 -2.01 12.35 -8.66
N THR A 314 -1.90 13.68 -8.77
CA THR A 314 -0.99 14.36 -9.69
C THR A 314 0.12 15.11 -8.97
N ILE A 315 1.31 15.18 -9.61
CA ILE A 315 2.47 15.94 -9.14
C ILE A 315 2.50 17.31 -9.84
N PRO A 316 2.79 18.42 -9.15
CA PRO A 316 3.05 18.54 -7.71
C PRO A 316 1.81 18.28 -6.86
N PHE A 317 2.00 17.71 -5.67
CA PHE A 317 0.89 17.49 -4.74
C PHE A 317 0.44 18.84 -4.16
N ASN A 318 -0.69 19.35 -4.64
CA ASN A 318 -1.28 20.55 -4.08
C ASN A 318 -1.71 20.25 -2.63
N GLY A 319 -1.20 21.04 -1.68
CA GLY A 319 -1.54 20.89 -0.26
C GLY A 319 -0.53 20.16 0.63
N LEU A 320 0.69 19.85 0.12
CA LEU A 320 1.76 19.36 1.01
C LEU A 320 2.37 20.45 1.91
N SER A 321 1.93 21.70 1.77
CA SER A 321 2.46 22.83 2.54
C SER A 321 1.57 23.21 3.69
N SER A 322 2.20 23.31 4.84
CA SER A 322 1.79 23.95 6.09
C SER A 322 1.17 23.05 7.17
N VAL A 323 2.06 22.31 7.84
CA VAL A 323 1.99 22.30 9.30
C VAL A 323 3.26 22.98 9.78
N VAL A 324 3.22 24.30 9.93
CA VAL A 324 4.08 25.05 10.83
C VAL A 324 3.21 26.17 11.37
N GLY A 325 2.92 26.12 12.64
CA GLY A 325 2.24 27.15 13.42
C GLY A 325 1.90 26.60 14.77
#